data_268f7d1d11be91edb0f60dcb910b6bd3
#
_entry.id   268f7d1d11be91edb0f60dcb910b6bd3
#
_cell.length_a   1.000
_cell.length_b   1.000
_cell.length_c   1.000
_cell.angle_alpha   90.00
_cell.angle_beta   90.00
_cell.angle_gamma   90.00
#
_symmetry.space_group_name_H-M   'P 1'
#
loop_
_entity.id
_entity.type
_entity.pdbx_description
1 polymer ?
#
loop_
_entity_poly.entity_id
_entity_poly.type
_entity_poly.pdbx_seq_one_letter_code
_entity_poly.pdbx_strand_id
1 'polypeptide(L)'
;MYGDTVYDKKNEVVGGFGYSLFSSQEYAKIDWIFFDPKIHGQRVGSKAVRFCEAHILPHKTVKKIVITTSQKTSTFFKKLGYTLEKTQDDYWGKGLHLHQVVKSID
;
A
#
# COMPACT_ATOMS: atom_id res chain seq x y z
N MET A 1 -9.82 -9.94 5.38
CA MET A 1 -8.83 -8.84 5.44
C MET A 1 -7.73 -9.18 6.43
N TYR A 2 -6.51 -8.90 6.07
CA TYR A 2 -5.33 -9.11 6.90
C TYR A 2 -4.72 -7.76 7.24
N GLY A 3 -4.08 -7.65 8.40
CA GLY A 3 -3.45 -6.40 8.75
C GLY A 3 -2.48 -6.55 9.91
N ASP A 4 -1.67 -5.53 10.12
CA ASP A 4 -0.73 -5.51 11.23
C ASP A 4 -0.44 -4.06 11.62
N THR A 5 0.08 -3.90 12.83
CA THR A 5 0.45 -2.61 13.38
C THR A 5 1.97 -2.52 13.43
N VAL A 6 2.50 -1.36 13.04
CA VAL A 6 3.94 -1.10 13.03
C VAL A 6 4.30 -0.35 14.31
N TYR A 7 5.31 -0.86 15.03
CA TYR A 7 5.79 -0.29 16.29
C TYR A 7 7.23 0.18 16.12
N ASP A 8 7.59 1.21 16.89
CA ASP A 8 8.99 1.65 16.98
C ASP A 8 9.75 0.85 18.06
N LYS A 9 11.00 1.24 18.30
CA LYS A 9 11.85 0.57 19.30
C LYS A 9 11.34 0.70 20.74
N LYS A 10 10.44 1.67 20.99
CA LYS A 10 9.84 1.91 22.31
C LYS A 10 8.48 1.25 22.44
N ASN A 11 8.08 0.42 21.46
CA ASN A 11 6.77 -0.23 21.39
C ASN A 11 5.61 0.76 21.26
N GLU A 12 5.86 1.94 20.69
CA GLU A 12 4.80 2.89 20.38
C GLU A 12 4.31 2.65 18.94
N VAL A 13 3.01 2.80 18.72
CA VAL A 13 2.42 2.62 17.40
C VAL A 13 2.88 3.75 16.48
N VAL A 14 3.51 3.40 15.36
CA VAL A 14 3.98 4.37 14.37
C VAL A 14 3.26 4.23 13.03
N GLY A 15 2.45 3.19 12.87
CA GLY A 15 1.67 2.99 11.65
C GLY A 15 0.95 1.67 11.64
N GLY A 16 0.36 1.37 10.52
CA GLY A 16 -0.32 0.10 10.31
C GLY A 16 -0.74 -0.05 8.86
N PHE A 17 -1.17 -1.26 8.52
CA PHE A 17 -1.65 -1.56 7.17
C PHE A 17 -2.68 -2.69 7.22
N GLY A 18 -3.50 -2.76 6.17
CA GLY A 18 -4.40 -3.87 5.97
C GLY A 18 -4.45 -4.24 4.50
N TYR A 19 -4.60 -5.51 4.22
CA TYR A 19 -4.73 -5.98 2.83
C TYR A 19 -5.74 -7.12 2.74
N SER A 20 -6.28 -7.32 1.54
CA SER A 20 -7.20 -8.40 1.22
C SER A 20 -6.62 -9.26 0.12
N LEU A 21 -6.91 -10.56 0.16
CA LEU A 21 -6.48 -11.51 -0.86
C LEU A 21 -7.67 -11.86 -1.75
N PHE A 22 -7.45 -11.79 -3.06
CA PHE A 22 -8.41 -12.18 -4.08
C PHE A 22 -7.81 -13.36 -4.85
N SER A 23 -7.82 -14.53 -4.23
CA SER A 23 -7.10 -15.71 -4.71
C SER A 23 -7.56 -16.19 -6.09
N SER A 24 -8.86 -16.11 -6.37
CA SER A 24 -9.40 -16.52 -7.68
C SER A 24 -8.94 -15.60 -8.81
N GLN A 25 -8.55 -14.38 -8.49
CA GLN A 25 -8.09 -13.37 -9.45
C GLN A 25 -6.58 -13.12 -9.33
N GLU A 26 -5.92 -13.87 -8.44
CA GLU A 26 -4.47 -13.91 -8.27
C GLU A 26 -3.84 -12.57 -7.89
N TYR A 27 -4.55 -11.75 -7.10
CA TYR A 27 -3.96 -10.50 -6.62
C TYR A 27 -4.27 -10.23 -5.15
N ALA A 28 -3.44 -9.38 -4.53
CA ALA A 28 -3.69 -8.83 -3.21
C ALA A 28 -3.91 -7.33 -3.37
N LYS A 29 -4.80 -6.77 -2.57
CA LYS A 29 -5.07 -5.34 -2.55
C LYS A 29 -4.70 -4.79 -1.18
N ILE A 30 -3.85 -3.77 -1.13
CA ILE A 30 -3.58 -3.05 0.10
C ILE A 30 -4.76 -2.10 0.31
N ASP A 31 -5.57 -2.39 1.34
CA ASP A 31 -6.81 -1.65 1.59
C ASP A 31 -6.53 -0.32 2.27
N TRP A 32 -5.55 -0.31 3.17
CA TRP A 32 -5.16 0.90 3.87
C TRP A 32 -3.72 0.76 4.39
N ILE A 33 -3.07 1.89 4.52
CA ILE A 33 -1.74 2.00 5.09
C ILE A 33 -1.57 3.42 5.63
N PHE A 34 -1.05 3.55 6.84
CA PHE A 34 -0.85 4.87 7.45
C PHE A 34 0.39 4.88 8.34
N PHE A 35 0.91 6.10 8.56
CA PHE A 35 2.06 6.33 9.44
C PHE A 35 1.84 7.57 10.27
N ASP A 36 2.42 7.59 11.47
CA ASP A 36 2.45 8.77 12.30
C ASP A 36 3.26 9.86 11.57
N PRO A 37 2.69 11.06 11.34
CA PRO A 37 3.41 12.13 10.68
C PRO A 37 4.71 12.53 11.37
N LYS A 38 4.84 12.28 12.68
CA LYS A 38 6.04 12.62 13.44
C LYS A 38 7.28 11.85 12.99
N ILE A 39 7.10 10.71 12.34
CA ILE A 39 8.21 9.90 11.84
C ILE A 39 8.42 10.07 10.34
N HIS A 40 7.71 11.01 9.75
CA HIS A 40 7.79 11.29 8.33
C HIS A 40 9.21 11.75 7.96
N GLY A 41 9.72 11.29 6.83
CA GLY A 41 11.06 11.62 6.38
C GLY A 41 12.15 10.66 6.80
N GLN A 42 11.84 9.67 7.63
CA GLN A 42 12.80 8.66 8.08
C GLN A 42 12.74 7.39 7.24
N ARG A 43 12.18 7.47 6.04
CA ARG A 43 11.95 6.33 5.14
C ARG A 43 11.03 5.26 5.74
N VAL A 44 10.25 5.63 6.74
CA VAL A 44 9.35 4.69 7.42
C VAL A 44 8.26 4.24 6.46
N GLY A 45 7.77 5.13 5.61
CA GLY A 45 6.77 4.79 4.59
C GLY A 45 7.24 3.68 3.67
N SER A 46 8.48 3.80 3.15
CA SER A 46 9.07 2.77 2.29
C SER A 46 9.22 1.46 3.03
N LYS A 47 9.73 1.49 4.25
CA LYS A 47 9.93 0.29 5.06
C LYS A 47 8.62 -0.42 5.34
N ALA A 48 7.54 0.32 5.61
CA ALA A 48 6.26 -0.29 5.92
C ALA A 48 5.58 -0.87 4.68
N VAL A 49 5.74 -0.24 3.52
CA VAL A 49 5.26 -0.85 2.27
C VAL A 49 6.01 -2.16 2.02
N ARG A 50 7.33 -2.17 2.21
CA ARG A 50 8.12 -3.40 2.08
C ARG A 50 7.71 -4.46 3.10
N PHE A 51 7.41 -4.05 4.33
CA PHE A 51 6.93 -4.95 5.37
C PHE A 51 5.57 -5.56 4.98
N CYS A 52 4.66 -4.76 4.45
CA CYS A 52 3.37 -5.24 3.96
C CYS A 52 3.56 -6.21 2.79
N GLU A 53 4.43 -5.88 1.84
CA GLU A 53 4.76 -6.76 0.72
C GLU A 53 5.31 -8.11 1.22
N ALA A 54 6.16 -8.09 2.25
CA ALA A 54 6.72 -9.30 2.83
C ALA A 54 5.64 -10.21 3.44
N HIS A 55 4.55 -9.65 3.95
CA HIS A 55 3.42 -10.43 4.44
C HIS A 55 2.60 -11.04 3.31
N ILE A 56 2.56 -10.37 2.15
CA ILE A 56 1.80 -10.83 0.98
C ILE A 56 2.56 -11.90 0.19
N LEU A 57 3.87 -11.75 0.06
CA LEU A 57 4.70 -12.62 -0.79
C LEU A 57 4.58 -14.12 -0.50
N PRO A 58 4.40 -14.59 0.77
CA PRO A 58 4.23 -16.02 1.02
C PRO A 58 2.95 -16.63 0.44
N HIS A 59 1.98 -15.79 0.07
CA HIS A 59 0.75 -16.26 -0.57
C HIS A 59 1.02 -16.54 -2.05
N LYS A 60 1.31 -17.78 -2.39
CA LYS A 60 1.78 -18.17 -3.73
C LYS A 60 0.78 -17.92 -4.85
N THR A 61 -0.50 -17.76 -4.53
CA THR A 61 -1.52 -17.46 -5.53
C THR A 61 -1.50 -15.99 -5.98
N VAL A 62 -0.79 -15.12 -5.25
CA VAL A 62 -0.74 -13.69 -5.57
C VAL A 62 0.33 -13.43 -6.60
N LYS A 63 -0.06 -12.81 -7.72
CA LYS A 63 0.85 -12.45 -8.82
C LYS A 63 1.02 -10.96 -8.98
N LYS A 64 0.18 -10.18 -8.33
CA LYS A 64 0.32 -8.72 -8.32
C LYS A 64 -0.27 -8.13 -7.05
N ILE A 65 0.21 -6.94 -6.70
CA ILE A 65 -0.28 -6.16 -5.57
C ILE A 65 -0.94 -4.90 -6.14
N VAL A 66 -2.16 -4.61 -5.69
CA VAL A 66 -2.94 -3.44 -6.12
C VAL A 66 -3.08 -2.47 -4.96
N ILE A 67 -2.87 -1.19 -5.22
CA ILE A 67 -3.07 -0.14 -4.22
C ILE A 67 -3.94 0.94 -4.85
N THR A 68 -5.02 1.33 -4.15
CA THR A 68 -5.83 2.48 -4.57
C THR A 68 -5.46 3.67 -3.69
N THR A 69 -5.09 4.76 -4.32
CA THR A 69 -4.62 5.96 -3.63
C THR A 69 -5.07 7.21 -4.40
N SER A 70 -4.48 8.36 -4.12
CA SER A 70 -4.80 9.60 -4.82
C SER A 70 -3.59 10.08 -5.62
N GLN A 71 -3.81 11.13 -6.45
CA GLN A 71 -2.73 11.77 -7.19
C GLN A 71 -1.64 12.35 -6.25
N LYS A 72 -1.98 12.59 -4.99
CA LYS A 72 -1.03 13.15 -4.02
C LYS A 72 0.02 12.14 -3.55
N THR A 73 -0.31 10.86 -3.57
CA THR A 73 0.56 9.81 -3.04
C THR A 73 1.00 8.78 -4.07
N SER A 74 0.40 8.78 -5.27
CA SER A 74 0.74 7.78 -6.29
C SER A 74 2.23 7.83 -6.68
N THR A 75 2.85 9.01 -6.70
CA THR A 75 4.27 9.16 -7.03
C THR A 75 5.17 8.41 -6.03
N PHE A 76 4.79 8.42 -4.75
CA PHE A 76 5.51 7.68 -3.72
C PHE A 76 5.53 6.18 -4.05
N PHE A 77 4.39 5.62 -4.43
CA PHE A 77 4.31 4.20 -4.79
C PHE A 77 5.03 3.88 -6.09
N LYS A 78 5.02 4.81 -7.06
CA LYS A 78 5.78 4.64 -8.30
C LYS A 78 7.28 4.47 -8.03
N LYS A 79 7.82 5.21 -7.06
CA LYS A 79 9.22 5.08 -6.66
C LYS A 79 9.53 3.71 -6.05
N LEU A 80 8.53 3.01 -5.55
CA LEU A 80 8.68 1.67 -4.96
C LEU A 80 8.43 0.54 -5.96
N GLY A 81 8.27 0.88 -7.23
CA GLY A 81 8.11 -0.10 -8.29
C GLY A 81 6.68 -0.32 -8.77
N TYR A 82 5.73 0.50 -8.29
CA TYR A 82 4.34 0.41 -8.74
C TYR A 82 4.13 1.22 -10.02
N THR A 83 3.19 0.76 -10.83
CA THR A 83 2.83 1.39 -12.10
C THR A 83 1.38 1.85 -12.05
N LEU A 84 1.09 3.03 -12.57
CA LEU A 84 -0.28 3.53 -12.64
C LEU A 84 -1.10 2.68 -13.62
N GLU A 85 -2.21 2.11 -13.16
CA GLU A 85 -3.08 1.24 -13.95
C GLU A 85 -4.35 1.96 -14.40
N LYS A 86 -4.97 2.75 -13.51
CA LYS A 86 -6.18 3.49 -13.87
C LYS A 86 -6.37 4.70 -12.96
N THR A 87 -7.15 5.66 -13.45
CA THR A 87 -7.53 6.85 -12.69
C THR A 87 -9.03 7.05 -12.78
N GLN A 88 -9.60 7.74 -11.80
CA GLN A 88 -10.99 8.16 -11.84
C GLN A 88 -11.11 9.51 -11.15
N ASP A 89 -11.61 10.51 -11.87
CA ASP A 89 -11.71 11.87 -11.37
C ASP A 89 -12.69 11.95 -10.19
N ASP A 90 -12.31 12.74 -9.18
CA ASP A 90 -13.14 13.07 -8.03
C ASP A 90 -13.67 11.86 -7.26
N TYR A 91 -12.99 10.71 -7.37
CA TYR A 91 -13.43 9.47 -6.71
C TYR A 91 -13.51 9.60 -5.19
N TRP A 92 -12.50 10.23 -4.59
CA TRP A 92 -12.42 10.41 -3.12
C TRP A 92 -13.13 11.68 -2.65
N GLY A 93 -13.46 12.57 -3.58
CA GLY A 93 -14.04 13.88 -3.33
C GLY A 93 -13.61 14.86 -4.39
N LYS A 94 -14.17 16.05 -4.39
CA LYS A 94 -13.86 17.07 -5.40
C LYS A 94 -12.37 17.39 -5.41
N GLY A 95 -11.74 17.22 -6.56
CA GLY A 95 -10.31 17.48 -6.72
C GLY A 95 -9.40 16.39 -6.16
N LEU A 96 -9.96 15.31 -5.64
CA LEU A 96 -9.17 14.19 -5.11
C LEU A 96 -9.48 12.93 -5.91
N HIS A 97 -8.60 12.63 -6.85
CA HIS A 97 -8.81 11.60 -7.86
C HIS A 97 -8.32 10.24 -7.38
N LEU A 98 -8.95 9.18 -7.89
CA LEU A 98 -8.46 7.81 -7.69
C LEU A 98 -7.25 7.59 -8.60
N HIS A 99 -6.16 7.11 -8.02
CA HIS A 99 -5.03 6.55 -8.73
C HIS A 99 -4.85 5.11 -8.27
N GLN A 100 -5.06 4.16 -9.16
CA GLN A 100 -4.82 2.75 -8.88
C GLN A 100 -3.48 2.34 -9.45
N VAL A 101 -2.60 1.87 -8.57
CA VAL A 101 -1.25 1.46 -8.96
C VAL A 101 -1.08 -0.03 -8.68
N VAL A 102 -0.26 -0.70 -9.49
CA VAL A 102 -0.04 -2.14 -9.40
C VAL A 102 1.44 -2.47 -9.48
N LYS A 103 1.80 -3.58 -8.87
CA LYS A 103 3.15 -4.13 -8.94
C LYS A 103 3.07 -5.63 -9.17
N SER A 104 3.73 -6.11 -10.21
CA SER A 104 3.84 -7.54 -10.49
C SER A 104 4.90 -8.16 -9.58
N ILE A 105 4.62 -9.36 -9.06
CA ILE A 105 5.52 -10.03 -8.11
C ILE A 105 5.91 -11.45 -8.56
N ASP A 106 5.59 -11.82 -9.77
CA ASP A 106 6.00 -13.13 -10.33
C ASP A 106 7.31 -13.05 -11.10
#